data_2b17a0ba42df2f03ae9029768ba8cee6
#
_entry.id   2b17a0ba42df2f03ae9029768ba8cee6
#
_cell.length_a   1.000
_cell.length_b   1.000
_cell.length_c   1.000
_cell.angle_alpha   90.00
_cell.angle_beta   90.00
_cell.angle_gamma   90.00
#
_symmetry.space_group_name_H-M   'P 1'
#
loop_
_entity.id
_entity.type
_entity.pdbx_description
1 polymer ?
#
loop_
_entity_poly.entity_id
_entity_poly.type
_entity_poly.pdbx_seq_one_letter_code
_entity_poly.pdbx_strand_id
1 'polypeptide(L)'
;GYYGQRVEASMDREDTILIQENDQAADAVETDIAAEQTLVATSYEIDRQVTAEQESGYSWDDTMTIVNPYQIAPLTAVILFDTPQECAVRFTVKGKTEETDISGEMDAAVSHRVPIIGLYPGMENTVVLELLDENGDVTDSQEIKITTEALPDSLSDVIYPVKTSGTSAYGLTMVYGQRTHLPFAYDCMGDIRWYMNKETANYGLYLLSNNRMIWQDTGAYVPNMEKPQSTNLYEMDYLGRAYTMYYVSGGSHHEVIEKEPGGNLLVLTSSIQSHYEDKIQEIDRQTGEVVNELVL
;
A
#
# COMPACT_ATOMS: atom_id res chain seq x y z
N GLY A 1 -5.37 -11.21 -12.91
CA GLY A 1 -4.20 -10.66 -13.50
C GLY A 1 -3.93 -9.20 -13.13
N TYR A 2 -3.66 -8.89 -11.84
CA TYR A 2 -3.22 -7.53 -11.45
C TYR A 2 -1.80 -7.51 -10.87
N TYR A 3 -1.07 -8.61 -10.95
CA TYR A 3 0.32 -8.69 -10.48
C TYR A 3 1.35 -8.78 -11.61
N GLY A 4 0.97 -8.50 -12.83
CA GLY A 4 1.86 -8.54 -13.98
C GLY A 4 2.34 -7.17 -14.46
N GLN A 5 2.58 -6.20 -13.56
CA GLN A 5 3.20 -4.94 -13.94
C GLN A 5 4.27 -4.55 -12.91
N ARG A 6 5.48 -4.59 -13.39
CA ARG A 6 6.72 -3.93 -13.00
C ARG A 6 6.64 -3.12 -11.71
N VAL A 7 7.09 -3.70 -10.60
CA VAL A 7 7.54 -2.92 -9.45
C VAL A 7 8.92 -2.36 -9.80
N GLU A 8 8.96 -1.28 -10.57
CA GLU A 8 10.17 -0.47 -10.61
C GLU A 8 10.30 0.20 -9.26
N ALA A 9 11.23 -0.28 -8.45
CA ALA A 9 11.87 0.55 -7.46
C ALA A 9 12.68 1.58 -8.25
N SER A 10 12.07 2.69 -8.64
CA SER A 10 12.83 3.82 -9.15
C SER A 10 13.58 4.42 -7.97
N MET A 11 14.81 4.02 -7.79
CA MET A 11 15.73 4.51 -6.75
C MET A 11 16.15 5.98 -6.96
N ASP A 12 15.63 6.70 -7.95
CA ASP A 12 16.09 8.03 -8.38
C ASP A 12 15.14 9.18 -8.04
N ARG A 13 14.13 8.98 -7.23
CA ARG A 13 13.35 10.10 -6.69
C ARG A 13 13.52 10.15 -5.19
N GLU A 14 14.08 11.26 -4.71
CA GLU A 14 13.93 11.69 -3.33
C GLU A 14 12.45 11.57 -2.98
N ASP A 15 12.10 10.77 -1.97
CA ASP A 15 10.74 10.72 -1.45
C ASP A 15 10.44 12.10 -0.89
N THR A 16 9.76 12.90 -1.68
CA THR A 16 9.47 14.29 -1.35
C THR A 16 8.14 14.33 -0.63
N ILE A 17 8.12 14.95 0.52
CA ILE A 17 6.88 15.30 1.20
C ILE A 17 6.31 16.49 0.46
N LEU A 18 5.22 16.28 -0.25
CA LEU A 18 4.52 17.33 -0.95
C LEU A 18 3.50 17.94 0.00
N ILE A 19 3.76 19.17 0.43
CA ILE A 19 2.88 19.94 1.30
C ILE A 19 2.33 21.09 0.50
N GLN A 20 1.02 21.19 0.46
CA GLN A 20 0.36 22.38 -0.04
C GLN A 20 0.25 23.41 1.08
N GLU A 21 0.95 24.53 0.98
CA GLU A 21 0.79 25.67 1.86
C GLU A 21 -0.42 26.51 1.41
N ASN A 22 -1.35 26.76 2.31
CA ASN A 22 -2.38 27.75 2.13
C ASN A 22 -2.30 28.74 3.29
N ASP A 23 -2.07 30.01 2.98
CA ASP A 23 -1.62 31.11 3.84
C ASP A 23 -2.47 31.46 5.09
N GLN A 24 -3.55 30.76 5.39
CA GLN A 24 -4.48 31.18 6.45
C GLN A 24 -4.63 30.20 7.63
N ALA A 25 -3.94 29.09 7.66
CA ALA A 25 -4.04 28.10 8.73
C ALA A 25 -2.67 27.65 9.29
N ALA A 26 -1.63 28.41 9.05
CA ALA A 26 -0.24 27.99 9.29
C ALA A 26 0.07 27.57 10.73
N ASP A 27 -0.42 28.26 11.74
CA ASP A 27 0.03 28.06 13.13
C ASP A 27 -0.52 26.79 13.83
N ALA A 28 -1.70 26.29 13.42
CA ALA A 28 -2.30 25.08 14.02
C ALA A 28 -1.91 23.80 13.27
N VAL A 29 -1.52 23.95 12.01
CA VAL A 29 -1.18 22.85 11.09
C VAL A 29 0.28 22.40 11.24
N GLU A 30 1.17 23.31 11.67
CA GLU A 30 2.62 23.06 11.72
C GLU A 30 3.03 21.94 12.69
N THR A 31 2.29 21.75 13.78
CA THR A 31 2.56 20.68 14.76
C THR A 31 2.08 19.31 14.29
N ASP A 32 0.98 19.24 13.57
CA ASP A 32 0.42 17.99 13.06
C ASP A 32 1.18 17.52 11.81
N ILE A 33 1.53 18.43 10.90
CA ILE A 33 2.37 18.15 9.74
C ILE A 33 3.73 17.58 10.16
N ALA A 34 4.37 18.13 11.21
CA ALA A 34 5.66 17.65 11.68
C ALA A 34 5.62 16.21 12.23
N ALA A 35 4.51 15.80 12.86
CA ALA A 35 4.34 14.44 13.35
C ALA A 35 4.12 13.43 12.23
N GLU A 36 3.49 13.85 11.14
CA GLU A 36 3.08 12.97 10.03
C GLU A 36 4.07 12.93 8.87
N GLN A 37 4.91 13.93 8.71
CA GLN A 37 6.14 13.82 7.94
C GLN A 37 6.95 12.60 8.38
N THR A 38 6.76 12.17 9.63
CA THR A 38 7.40 11.00 10.21
C THR A 38 7.01 9.69 9.50
N LEU A 39 5.79 9.53 8.96
CA LEU A 39 5.40 8.26 8.30
C LEU A 39 6.14 8.05 6.98
N VAL A 40 6.20 9.06 6.10
CA VAL A 40 6.94 8.98 4.83
C VAL A 40 8.44 8.88 5.12
N ALA A 41 8.96 9.68 6.04
CA ALA A 41 10.37 9.63 6.45
C ALA A 41 10.75 8.27 7.07
N THR A 42 9.86 7.69 7.89
CA THR A 42 10.06 6.35 8.45
C THR A 42 10.07 5.28 7.37
N SER A 43 9.14 5.33 6.41
CA SER A 43 9.12 4.41 5.27
C SER A 43 10.40 4.50 4.43
N TYR A 44 10.90 5.72 4.21
CA TYR A 44 12.15 5.95 3.50
C TYR A 44 13.36 5.35 4.24
N GLU A 45 13.45 5.57 5.54
CA GLU A 45 14.55 5.01 6.34
C GLU A 45 14.49 3.48 6.40
N ILE A 46 13.30 2.89 6.54
CA ILE A 46 13.12 1.44 6.46
C ILE A 46 13.56 0.93 5.07
N ASP A 47 13.19 1.62 4.00
CA ASP A 47 13.58 1.23 2.65
C ASP A 47 15.10 1.26 2.45
N ARG A 48 15.78 2.26 3.02
CA ARG A 48 17.25 2.29 3.05
C ARG A 48 17.84 1.09 3.79
N GLN A 49 17.24 0.68 4.92
CA GLN A 49 17.68 -0.49 5.67
C GLN A 49 17.46 -1.77 4.87
N VAL A 50 16.30 -1.93 4.21
CA VAL A 50 16.04 -3.08 3.33
C VAL A 50 17.04 -3.12 2.17
N THR A 51 17.38 -1.96 1.60
CA THR A 51 18.39 -1.85 0.55
C THR A 51 19.78 -2.26 1.07
N ALA A 52 20.16 -1.82 2.26
CA ALA A 52 21.43 -2.20 2.88
C ALA A 52 21.50 -3.71 3.18
N GLU A 53 20.39 -4.32 3.61
CA GLU A 53 20.29 -5.78 3.76
C GLU A 53 20.46 -6.48 2.41
N GLN A 54 19.82 -6.01 1.36
CA GLN A 54 19.99 -6.54 0.00
C GLN A 54 21.44 -6.48 -0.46
N GLU A 55 22.13 -5.37 -0.22
CA GLU A 55 23.53 -5.16 -0.56
C GLU A 55 24.49 -6.00 0.29
N SER A 56 24.06 -6.55 1.41
CA SER A 56 24.88 -7.41 2.25
C SER A 56 25.14 -8.80 1.65
N GLY A 57 24.40 -9.17 0.59
CA GLY A 57 24.69 -10.28 -0.29
C GLY A 57 24.12 -11.62 0.19
N TYR A 58 22.82 -11.80 0.10
CA TYR A 58 22.15 -13.09 0.24
C TYR A 58 22.16 -13.83 -1.09
N SER A 59 22.22 -15.16 -1.06
CA SER A 59 22.21 -15.99 -2.26
C SER A 59 20.87 -16.69 -2.47
N TRP A 60 20.68 -17.29 -3.64
CA TRP A 60 19.53 -18.15 -3.91
C TRP A 60 19.38 -19.28 -2.89
N ASP A 61 20.49 -19.89 -2.44
CA ASP A 61 20.49 -20.98 -1.45
C ASP A 61 20.34 -20.49 0.01
N ASP A 62 20.52 -19.20 0.25
CA ASP A 62 20.44 -18.57 1.58
C ASP A 62 19.74 -17.19 1.46
N THR A 63 18.43 -17.22 1.28
CA THR A 63 17.61 -16.02 1.09
C THR A 63 17.31 -15.32 2.42
N MET A 64 17.19 -13.99 2.40
CA MET A 64 16.70 -13.20 3.53
C MET A 64 15.20 -12.92 3.37
N THR A 65 14.42 -13.17 4.40
CA THR A 65 13.00 -12.82 4.45
C THR A 65 12.73 -11.79 5.53
N ILE A 66 12.11 -10.67 5.15
CA ILE A 66 11.68 -9.62 6.06
C ILE A 66 10.15 -9.56 6.04
N VAL A 67 9.52 -9.97 7.14
CA VAL A 67 8.05 -9.95 7.29
C VAL A 67 7.61 -8.57 7.72
N ASN A 68 6.50 -8.08 7.16
CA ASN A 68 5.93 -6.75 7.46
C ASN A 68 7.01 -5.65 7.38
N PRO A 69 7.70 -5.49 6.25
CA PRO A 69 8.91 -4.68 6.15
C PRO A 69 8.71 -3.22 6.57
N TYR A 70 7.56 -2.62 6.26
CA TYR A 70 7.25 -1.23 6.61
C TYR A 70 6.38 -1.09 7.86
N GLN A 71 6.09 -2.19 8.56
CA GLN A 71 5.32 -2.24 9.81
C GLN A 71 3.86 -1.76 9.69
N ILE A 72 3.31 -1.72 8.49
CA ILE A 72 1.95 -1.26 8.18
C ILE A 72 1.06 -2.37 7.62
N ALA A 73 1.62 -3.30 6.85
CA ALA A 73 0.89 -4.39 6.19
C ALA A 73 1.39 -5.76 6.70
N PRO A 74 0.87 -6.27 7.82
CA PRO A 74 1.43 -7.43 8.53
C PRO A 74 1.41 -8.76 7.76
N LEU A 75 0.55 -8.90 6.74
CA LEU A 75 0.46 -10.10 5.91
C LEU A 75 1.27 -9.99 4.62
N THR A 76 2.41 -9.30 4.71
CA THR A 76 3.35 -9.11 3.59
C THR A 76 4.78 -9.44 4.01
N ALA A 77 5.63 -9.66 3.03
CA ALA A 77 7.07 -9.84 3.26
C ALA A 77 7.86 -9.36 2.04
N VAL A 78 9.17 -9.24 2.21
CA VAL A 78 10.13 -9.09 1.13
C VAL A 78 11.14 -10.22 1.24
N ILE A 79 11.46 -10.86 0.11
CA ILE A 79 12.53 -11.87 0.03
C ILE A 79 13.67 -11.30 -0.80
N LEU A 80 14.87 -11.32 -0.23
CA LEU A 80 16.09 -10.76 -0.83
C LEU A 80 17.07 -11.88 -1.16
N PHE A 81 17.62 -11.88 -2.37
CA PHE A 81 18.70 -12.79 -2.79
C PHE A 81 19.33 -12.31 -4.09
N ASP A 82 20.53 -12.77 -4.35
CA ASP A 82 21.27 -12.58 -5.60
C ASP A 82 21.38 -13.91 -6.35
N THR A 83 21.45 -13.83 -7.66
CA THR A 83 21.71 -14.96 -8.56
C THR A 83 23.01 -14.73 -9.32
N PRO A 84 23.75 -15.81 -9.69
CA PRO A 84 25.01 -15.68 -10.43
C PRO A 84 24.86 -15.05 -11.83
N GLN A 85 23.67 -15.15 -12.40
CA GLN A 85 23.33 -14.63 -13.72
C GLN A 85 21.95 -13.96 -13.67
N GLU A 86 21.73 -13.03 -14.57
CA GLU A 86 20.45 -12.37 -14.73
C GLU A 86 19.35 -13.37 -15.06
N CYS A 87 18.29 -13.38 -14.30
CA CYS A 87 17.10 -14.22 -14.50
C CYS A 87 15.84 -13.53 -13.96
N ALA A 88 14.68 -13.90 -14.53
CA ALA A 88 13.40 -13.49 -13.99
C ALA A 88 12.99 -14.39 -12.82
N VAL A 89 12.13 -13.89 -11.95
CA VAL A 89 11.64 -14.62 -10.77
C VAL A 89 10.14 -14.67 -10.79
N ARG A 90 9.56 -15.87 -10.72
CA ARG A 90 8.15 -16.07 -10.40
C ARG A 90 8.01 -16.45 -8.95
N PHE A 91 7.03 -15.86 -8.27
CA PHE A 91 6.66 -16.25 -6.92
C PHE A 91 5.21 -16.68 -6.86
N THR A 92 4.89 -17.63 -5.99
CA THR A 92 3.53 -18.08 -5.72
C THR A 92 3.34 -18.23 -4.22
N VAL A 93 2.49 -17.39 -3.64
CA VAL A 93 2.00 -17.59 -2.27
C VAL A 93 0.92 -18.65 -2.32
N LYS A 94 1.21 -19.82 -1.75
CA LYS A 94 0.29 -20.94 -1.80
C LYS A 94 -0.98 -20.67 -1.00
N GLY A 95 -2.11 -20.85 -1.66
CA GLY A 95 -3.42 -20.81 -1.04
C GLY A 95 -3.78 -22.10 -0.35
N LYS A 96 -4.92 -22.11 0.38
CA LYS A 96 -5.53 -23.34 0.88
C LYS A 96 -6.04 -24.24 -0.24
N THR A 97 -6.32 -23.64 -1.40
CA THR A 97 -6.65 -24.31 -2.66
C THR A 97 -5.91 -23.60 -3.80
N GLU A 98 -5.77 -24.26 -4.96
CA GLU A 98 -5.10 -23.67 -6.11
C GLU A 98 -5.76 -22.36 -6.59
N GLU A 99 -7.09 -22.24 -6.44
CA GLU A 99 -7.82 -21.03 -6.83
C GLU A 99 -7.48 -19.82 -5.93
N THR A 100 -6.90 -20.08 -4.75
CA THR A 100 -6.48 -19.04 -3.81
C THR A 100 -4.97 -18.80 -3.81
N ASP A 101 -4.22 -19.42 -4.72
CA ASP A 101 -2.83 -19.10 -4.97
C ASP A 101 -2.70 -17.66 -5.48
N ILE A 102 -1.69 -16.94 -4.99
CA ILE A 102 -1.37 -15.57 -5.44
C ILE A 102 0.01 -15.60 -6.05
N SER A 103 0.11 -15.30 -7.35
CA SER A 103 1.36 -15.36 -8.08
C SER A 103 1.70 -14.03 -8.73
N GLY A 104 3.00 -13.78 -8.90
CA GLY A 104 3.53 -12.66 -9.65
C GLY A 104 4.90 -13.00 -10.25
N GLU A 105 5.34 -12.17 -11.18
CA GLU A 105 6.66 -12.28 -11.82
C GLU A 105 7.41 -10.96 -11.69
N MET A 106 8.71 -11.08 -11.49
CA MET A 106 9.68 -9.98 -11.49
C MET A 106 10.53 -10.07 -12.75
N ASP A 107 10.84 -8.91 -13.31
CA ASP A 107 11.75 -8.81 -14.45
C ASP A 107 13.13 -9.41 -14.13
N ALA A 108 13.87 -9.78 -15.18
CA ALA A 108 15.19 -10.34 -15.04
C ALA A 108 16.16 -9.35 -14.37
N ALA A 109 16.87 -9.83 -13.39
CA ALA A 109 17.88 -9.12 -12.63
C ALA A 109 18.91 -10.12 -12.05
N VAL A 110 19.99 -9.59 -11.48
CA VAL A 110 20.96 -10.36 -10.68
C VAL A 110 20.61 -10.24 -9.19
N SER A 111 20.20 -9.08 -8.75
CA SER A 111 19.79 -8.82 -7.36
C SER A 111 18.28 -8.72 -7.29
N HIS A 112 17.68 -9.55 -6.45
CA HIS A 112 16.24 -9.72 -6.38
C HIS A 112 15.68 -9.21 -5.06
N ARG A 113 14.61 -8.42 -5.14
CA ARG A 113 13.79 -7.96 -4.03
C ARG A 113 12.34 -8.32 -4.34
N VAL A 114 11.93 -9.50 -3.91
CA VAL A 114 10.63 -10.09 -4.27
C VAL A 114 9.55 -9.65 -3.28
N PRO A 115 8.54 -8.87 -3.70
CA PRO A 115 7.45 -8.47 -2.82
C PRO A 115 6.47 -9.63 -2.66
N ILE A 116 6.19 -10.00 -1.42
CA ILE A 116 5.22 -11.04 -1.07
C ILE A 116 4.00 -10.40 -0.44
N ILE A 117 2.85 -10.62 -1.04
CA ILE A 117 1.56 -10.10 -0.61
C ILE A 117 0.57 -11.27 -0.56
N GLY A 118 -0.33 -11.26 0.40
CA GLY A 118 -1.39 -12.25 0.47
C GLY A 118 -1.06 -13.46 1.33
N LEU A 119 -0.26 -13.28 2.37
CA LEU A 119 -0.05 -14.30 3.40
C LEU A 119 -1.32 -14.47 4.25
N TYR A 120 -1.56 -15.69 4.72
CA TYR A 120 -2.61 -15.97 5.71
C TYR A 120 -2.14 -15.53 7.10
N PRO A 121 -3.04 -15.00 7.94
CA PRO A 121 -2.72 -14.63 9.32
C PRO A 121 -2.58 -15.83 10.25
N GLY A 122 -1.69 -15.73 11.24
CA GLY A 122 -1.57 -16.66 12.35
C GLY A 122 -1.11 -18.07 11.99
N MET A 123 -0.40 -18.23 10.87
CA MET A 123 0.08 -19.54 10.44
C MET A 123 1.39 -19.47 9.67
N GLU A 124 2.03 -20.62 9.49
CA GLU A 124 3.12 -20.77 8.54
C GLU A 124 2.58 -20.84 7.11
N ASN A 125 3.04 -19.93 6.27
CA ASN A 125 2.71 -19.86 4.85
C ASN A 125 3.83 -20.47 4.00
N THR A 126 3.49 -20.98 2.83
CA THR A 126 4.46 -21.44 1.84
C THR A 126 4.47 -20.49 0.66
N VAL A 127 5.66 -20.00 0.32
CA VAL A 127 5.93 -19.23 -0.90
C VAL A 127 6.84 -20.06 -1.78
N VAL A 128 6.42 -20.35 -3.00
CA VAL A 128 7.25 -21.00 -4.02
C VAL A 128 7.94 -19.89 -4.81
N LEU A 129 9.26 -19.95 -4.90
CA LEU A 129 10.08 -19.13 -5.80
C LEU A 129 10.60 -20.00 -6.94
N GLU A 130 10.52 -19.46 -8.16
CA GLU A 130 11.02 -20.11 -9.38
C GLU A 130 11.93 -19.12 -10.11
N LEU A 131 13.13 -19.57 -10.49
CA LEU A 131 14.00 -18.85 -11.41
C LEU A 131 13.62 -19.21 -12.84
N LEU A 132 13.50 -18.21 -13.68
CA LEU A 132 13.10 -18.38 -15.07
C LEU A 132 14.25 -17.97 -16.00
N ASP A 133 14.45 -18.74 -17.07
CA ASP A 133 15.35 -18.37 -18.17
C ASP A 133 14.72 -17.33 -19.09
N GLU A 134 15.45 -16.96 -20.13
CA GLU A 134 15.00 -15.99 -21.16
C GLU A 134 13.76 -16.45 -21.97
N ASN A 135 13.42 -17.74 -21.95
CA ASN A 135 12.25 -18.30 -22.60
C ASN A 135 11.06 -18.39 -21.64
N GLY A 136 11.25 -18.10 -20.35
CA GLY A 136 10.24 -18.27 -19.30
C GLY A 136 10.15 -19.70 -18.75
N ASP A 137 11.12 -20.56 -19.07
CA ASP A 137 11.18 -21.90 -18.53
C ASP A 137 11.82 -21.90 -17.14
N VAL A 138 11.26 -22.72 -16.23
CA VAL A 138 11.76 -22.84 -14.86
C VAL A 138 13.10 -23.56 -14.85
N THR A 139 14.13 -22.90 -14.33
CA THR A 139 15.49 -23.45 -14.22
C THR A 139 15.80 -23.97 -12.82
N ASP A 140 15.19 -23.38 -11.79
CA ASP A 140 15.31 -23.82 -10.41
C ASP A 140 14.08 -23.38 -9.61
N SER A 141 13.80 -24.04 -8.48
CA SER A 141 12.65 -23.77 -7.63
C SER A 141 12.92 -24.11 -6.19
N GLN A 142 12.41 -23.28 -5.27
CA GLN A 142 12.47 -23.56 -3.83
C GLN A 142 11.21 -23.06 -3.10
N GLU A 143 11.00 -23.61 -1.90
CA GLU A 143 9.93 -23.20 -1.01
C GLU A 143 10.51 -22.39 0.17
N ILE A 144 9.91 -21.21 0.40
CA ILE A 144 10.19 -20.37 1.57
C ILE A 144 9.01 -20.47 2.53
N LYS A 145 9.30 -20.72 3.80
CA LYS A 145 8.27 -20.75 4.86
C LYS A 145 8.26 -19.42 5.60
N ILE A 146 7.07 -18.80 5.67
CA ILE A 146 6.88 -17.50 6.30
C ILE A 146 5.76 -17.60 7.33
N THR A 147 6.10 -17.36 8.61
CA THR A 147 5.12 -17.32 9.68
C THR A 147 4.64 -15.89 9.92
N THR A 148 3.35 -15.71 10.05
CA THR A 148 2.69 -14.43 10.32
C THR A 148 2.02 -14.44 11.69
N GLU A 149 1.79 -13.27 12.24
CA GLU A 149 0.99 -13.09 13.45
C GLU A 149 -0.51 -13.24 13.15
N ALA A 150 -1.28 -13.53 14.19
CA ALA A 150 -2.73 -13.59 14.11
C ALA A 150 -3.33 -12.21 13.80
N LEU A 151 -4.57 -12.20 13.28
CA LEU A 151 -5.31 -10.95 13.11
C LEU A 151 -5.51 -10.26 14.47
N PRO A 152 -5.51 -8.93 14.50
CA PRO A 152 -5.89 -8.18 15.70
C PRO A 152 -7.39 -8.39 16.00
N ASP A 153 -7.77 -8.31 17.27
CA ASP A 153 -9.16 -8.49 17.74
C ASP A 153 -10.13 -7.54 17.02
N SER A 154 -9.67 -6.33 16.68
CA SER A 154 -10.44 -5.35 15.92
C SER A 154 -10.89 -5.85 14.54
N LEU A 155 -10.20 -6.82 13.96
CA LEU A 155 -10.59 -7.49 12.73
C LEU A 155 -11.28 -8.83 13.01
N SER A 156 -10.69 -9.68 13.84
CA SER A 156 -11.21 -11.04 14.11
C SER A 156 -12.60 -11.04 14.73
N ASP A 157 -12.90 -10.05 15.58
CA ASP A 157 -14.18 -9.97 16.30
C ASP A 157 -15.32 -9.40 15.46
N VAL A 158 -15.04 -8.70 14.37
CA VAL A 158 -16.06 -8.02 13.55
C VAL A 158 -16.23 -8.61 12.15
N ILE A 159 -15.31 -9.46 11.72
CA ILE A 159 -15.40 -10.14 10.44
C ILE A 159 -16.02 -11.53 10.64
N TYR A 160 -17.21 -11.70 10.09
CA TYR A 160 -17.86 -12.98 10.05
C TYR A 160 -17.40 -13.80 8.86
N PRO A 161 -17.09 -15.10 9.04
CA PRO A 161 -16.75 -15.95 7.92
C PRO A 161 -17.86 -15.94 6.88
N VAL A 162 -17.56 -15.47 5.70
CA VAL A 162 -18.46 -15.55 4.56
C VAL A 162 -18.17 -16.84 3.81
N LYS A 163 -19.17 -17.70 3.68
CA LYS A 163 -19.07 -18.84 2.76
C LYS A 163 -19.38 -18.33 1.37
N THR A 164 -18.37 -18.27 0.53
CA THR A 164 -18.58 -18.01 -0.90
C THR A 164 -18.63 -19.34 -1.64
N SER A 165 -19.50 -19.44 -2.62
CA SER A 165 -19.49 -20.52 -3.59
C SER A 165 -19.11 -19.94 -4.95
N GLY A 166 -17.94 -20.25 -5.43
CA GLY A 166 -17.50 -19.80 -6.75
C GLY A 166 -16.08 -19.24 -6.76
N THR A 167 -15.50 -19.20 -7.95
CA THR A 167 -14.22 -18.55 -8.20
C THR A 167 -14.43 -17.06 -8.41
N SER A 168 -13.67 -16.23 -7.70
CA SER A 168 -13.59 -14.81 -8.04
C SER A 168 -12.71 -14.63 -9.27
N ALA A 169 -13.15 -13.78 -10.19
CA ALA A 169 -12.30 -13.36 -11.33
C ALA A 169 -11.13 -12.47 -10.85
N TYR A 170 -11.15 -12.04 -9.59
CA TYR A 170 -10.15 -11.18 -8.96
C TYR A 170 -9.46 -11.94 -7.84
N GLY A 171 -8.13 -11.85 -7.75
CA GLY A 171 -7.36 -12.56 -6.73
C GLY A 171 -7.75 -12.15 -5.31
N LEU A 172 -7.82 -10.86 -5.02
CA LEU A 172 -8.23 -10.31 -3.73
C LEU A 172 -9.33 -9.26 -3.91
N THR A 173 -10.27 -9.24 -2.97
CA THR A 173 -11.27 -8.18 -2.86
C THR A 173 -10.93 -7.27 -1.69
N MET A 174 -10.64 -5.99 -1.98
CA MET A 174 -10.37 -4.97 -0.99
C MET A 174 -11.67 -4.47 -0.36
N VAL A 175 -11.67 -4.35 0.96
CA VAL A 175 -12.80 -3.85 1.75
C VAL A 175 -12.31 -2.82 2.76
N TYR A 176 -13.09 -1.77 2.89
CA TYR A 176 -13.05 -0.87 4.02
C TYR A 176 -14.35 -0.99 4.81
N GLY A 177 -14.23 -1.38 6.08
CA GLY A 177 -15.40 -1.56 6.95
C GLY A 177 -15.51 -0.44 7.98
N GLN A 178 -16.67 0.21 8.06
CA GLN A 178 -16.91 1.28 9.06
C GLN A 178 -16.72 0.83 10.52
N ARG A 179 -16.87 -0.46 10.80
CA ARG A 179 -16.68 -1.00 12.15
C ARG A 179 -15.25 -1.37 12.48
N THR A 180 -14.50 -1.78 11.47
CA THR A 180 -13.11 -2.19 11.67
C THR A 180 -12.16 -1.02 11.68
N HIS A 181 -12.49 0.06 10.96
CA HIS A 181 -11.63 1.19 10.64
C HIS A 181 -10.28 0.80 10.01
N LEU A 182 -10.01 -0.50 9.89
CA LEU A 182 -8.83 -1.05 9.23
C LEU A 182 -9.21 -1.59 7.85
N PRO A 183 -8.56 -1.14 6.78
CA PRO A 183 -8.73 -1.73 5.46
C PRO A 183 -8.20 -3.17 5.44
N PHE A 184 -8.88 -4.04 4.74
CA PHE A 184 -8.47 -5.43 4.56
C PHE A 184 -8.87 -5.97 3.19
N ALA A 185 -8.25 -7.07 2.79
CA ALA A 185 -8.61 -7.78 1.57
C ALA A 185 -8.75 -9.28 1.84
N TYR A 186 -9.71 -9.90 1.18
CA TYR A 186 -9.98 -11.33 1.28
C TYR A 186 -9.96 -12.01 -0.09
N ASP A 187 -9.66 -13.30 -0.08
CA ASP A 187 -9.70 -14.16 -1.27
C ASP A 187 -11.11 -14.69 -1.57
N CYS A 188 -11.25 -15.46 -2.65
CA CYS A 188 -12.55 -16.02 -3.05
C CYS A 188 -13.16 -17.00 -2.06
N MET A 189 -12.39 -17.51 -1.10
CA MET A 189 -12.87 -18.38 -0.02
C MET A 189 -13.26 -17.59 1.24
N GLY A 190 -13.04 -16.26 1.25
CA GLY A 190 -13.35 -15.37 2.37
C GLY A 190 -12.25 -15.30 3.42
N ASP A 191 -11.09 -15.84 3.16
CA ASP A 191 -9.93 -15.73 4.04
C ASP A 191 -9.27 -14.36 3.86
N ILE A 192 -8.92 -13.68 4.98
CA ILE A 192 -8.16 -12.43 4.92
C ILE A 192 -6.74 -12.75 4.50
N ARG A 193 -6.26 -12.02 3.48
CA ARG A 193 -4.94 -12.18 2.88
C ARG A 193 -4.12 -10.89 2.90
N TRP A 194 -4.70 -9.79 3.29
CA TRP A 194 -4.05 -8.50 3.45
C TRP A 194 -4.84 -7.64 4.42
N TYR A 195 -4.17 -6.82 5.21
CA TYR A 195 -4.78 -5.72 5.95
C TYR A 195 -3.74 -4.65 6.25
N MET A 196 -4.22 -3.44 6.49
CA MET A 196 -3.42 -2.33 6.98
C MET A 196 -3.70 -2.14 8.47
N ASN A 197 -2.65 -2.00 9.29
CA ASN A 197 -2.77 -1.81 10.73
C ASN A 197 -2.92 -0.33 11.15
N LYS A 198 -3.22 0.54 10.19
CA LYS A 198 -3.55 1.94 10.40
C LYS A 198 -5.03 2.17 10.17
N GLU A 199 -5.65 2.91 11.07
CA GLU A 199 -7.02 3.35 10.87
C GLU A 199 -7.08 4.40 9.76
N THR A 200 -8.11 4.32 8.94
CA THR A 200 -8.38 5.32 7.89
C THR A 200 -9.62 6.13 8.24
N ALA A 201 -9.59 7.40 7.90
CA ALA A 201 -10.75 8.27 8.06
C ALA A 201 -11.81 7.98 6.99
N ASN A 202 -13.07 8.11 7.37
CA ASN A 202 -14.23 8.01 6.47
C ASN A 202 -14.21 6.77 5.54
N TYR A 203 -14.28 6.95 4.23
CA TYR A 203 -14.33 5.91 3.20
C TYR A 203 -12.99 5.70 2.49
N GLY A 204 -11.93 5.91 3.17
CA GLY A 204 -10.63 6.41 2.79
C GLY A 204 -9.61 5.45 2.23
N LEU A 205 -9.94 4.52 1.34
CA LEU A 205 -8.93 3.78 0.58
C LEU A 205 -9.27 3.79 -0.92
N TYR A 206 -8.37 4.34 -1.73
CA TYR A 206 -8.57 4.50 -3.16
C TYR A 206 -7.42 3.87 -3.93
N LEU A 207 -7.74 2.98 -4.87
CA LEU A 207 -6.75 2.27 -5.66
C LEU A 207 -6.30 3.14 -6.85
N LEU A 208 -5.00 3.21 -7.07
CA LEU A 208 -4.38 3.95 -8.14
C LEU A 208 -3.92 3.01 -9.28
N SER A 209 -3.78 3.55 -10.47
CA SER A 209 -3.36 2.81 -11.66
C SER A 209 -1.92 2.26 -11.59
N ASN A 210 -1.08 2.82 -10.72
CA ASN A 210 0.31 2.40 -10.51
C ASN A 210 0.48 1.30 -9.45
N ASN A 211 -0.59 0.57 -9.11
CA ASN A 211 -0.61 -0.43 -8.04
C ASN A 211 -0.31 0.13 -6.64
N ARG A 212 -0.54 1.41 -6.43
CA ARG A 212 -0.54 2.05 -5.11
C ARG A 212 -1.96 2.37 -4.69
N MET A 213 -2.10 2.87 -3.50
CA MET A 213 -3.37 3.34 -2.95
C MET A 213 -3.19 4.70 -2.28
N ILE A 214 -4.27 5.46 -2.25
CA ILE A 214 -4.39 6.63 -1.38
C ILE A 214 -5.24 6.24 -0.19
N TRP A 215 -4.86 6.68 1.01
CA TRP A 215 -5.68 6.57 2.20
C TRP A 215 -5.69 7.87 3.01
N GLN A 216 -6.77 8.08 3.73
CA GLN A 216 -7.00 9.27 4.54
C GLN A 216 -6.62 8.97 5.99
N ASP A 217 -5.75 9.80 6.57
CA ASP A 217 -5.34 9.66 7.96
C ASP A 217 -6.45 10.08 8.94
N THR A 218 -6.50 9.41 10.10
CA THR A 218 -7.38 9.78 11.21
C THR A 218 -6.75 10.77 12.18
N GLY A 219 -5.46 11.04 12.05
CA GLY A 219 -4.67 11.88 12.99
C GLY A 219 -4.79 13.37 12.74
N ALA A 220 -5.05 13.79 11.50
CA ALA A 220 -5.07 15.20 11.12
C ALA A 220 -6.41 15.62 10.57
N TYR A 221 -6.99 16.64 11.16
CA TYR A 221 -8.31 17.16 10.81
C TYR A 221 -8.30 18.67 10.66
N VAL A 222 -9.21 19.16 9.80
CA VAL A 222 -9.48 20.60 9.70
C VAL A 222 -10.01 21.10 11.04
N PRO A 223 -9.36 22.09 11.65
CA PRO A 223 -9.77 22.63 12.94
C PRO A 223 -11.19 23.25 12.89
N ASN A 224 -11.93 23.07 13.99
CA ASN A 224 -13.25 23.71 14.22
C ASN A 224 -14.37 23.34 13.23
N MET A 225 -14.25 22.23 12.51
CA MET A 225 -15.37 21.70 11.71
C MET A 225 -16.30 20.85 12.57
N GLU A 226 -17.62 20.97 12.33
CA GLU A 226 -18.64 20.15 13.01
C GLU A 226 -18.46 18.66 12.68
N LYS A 227 -18.02 18.35 11.46
CA LYS A 227 -17.62 17.00 11.01
C LYS A 227 -16.15 17.03 10.62
N PRO A 228 -15.29 16.39 11.40
CA PRO A 228 -13.87 16.37 11.10
C PRO A 228 -13.59 15.81 9.70
N GLN A 229 -12.78 16.52 8.92
CA GLN A 229 -12.31 16.13 7.59
C GLN A 229 -10.80 15.92 7.66
N SER A 230 -10.32 14.80 7.13
CA SER A 230 -8.89 14.52 7.13
C SER A 230 -8.16 15.45 6.16
N THR A 231 -7.10 16.09 6.66
CA THR A 231 -6.24 16.95 5.84
C THR A 231 -5.15 16.21 5.11
N ASN A 232 -4.85 14.96 5.50
CA ASN A 232 -3.70 14.23 5.00
C ASN A 232 -4.11 12.99 4.22
N LEU A 233 -3.60 12.92 3.00
CA LEU A 233 -3.73 11.77 2.10
C LEU A 233 -2.35 11.16 1.91
N TYR A 234 -2.20 9.87 2.23
CA TYR A 234 -0.97 9.13 1.98
C TYR A 234 -1.08 8.28 0.72
N GLU A 235 -0.07 8.37 -0.14
CA GLU A 235 0.14 7.42 -1.23
C GLU A 235 1.06 6.30 -0.73
N MET A 236 0.60 5.05 -0.82
CA MET A 236 1.25 3.88 -0.25
C MET A 236 1.14 2.69 -1.19
N ASP A 237 2.12 1.77 -1.17
CA ASP A 237 2.03 0.49 -1.84
C ASP A 237 1.42 -0.61 -0.94
N TYR A 238 1.25 -1.81 -1.50
CA TYR A 238 0.67 -2.94 -0.75
C TYR A 238 1.60 -3.56 0.30
N LEU A 239 2.89 -3.26 0.26
CA LEU A 239 3.83 -3.62 1.34
C LEU A 239 3.72 -2.69 2.56
N GLY A 240 3.03 -1.57 2.40
CA GLY A 240 2.88 -0.55 3.44
C GLY A 240 3.91 0.58 3.36
N ARG A 241 4.69 0.67 2.27
CA ARG A 241 5.60 1.79 2.07
C ARG A 241 4.80 3.04 1.70
N ALA A 242 4.87 4.06 2.55
CA ALA A 242 4.34 5.39 2.26
C ALA A 242 5.37 6.19 1.45
N TYR A 243 4.94 6.70 0.29
CA TYR A 243 5.79 7.43 -0.65
C TYR A 243 5.62 8.93 -0.55
N THR A 244 4.37 9.37 -0.37
CA THR A 244 4.01 10.79 -0.45
C THR A 244 2.84 11.07 0.48
N MET A 245 2.82 12.26 1.07
CA MET A 245 1.68 12.83 1.75
C MET A 245 1.20 14.06 0.98
N TYR A 246 -0.10 14.10 0.67
CA TYR A 246 -0.75 15.27 0.07
C TYR A 246 -1.56 15.96 1.16
N TYR A 247 -1.30 17.25 1.37
CA TYR A 247 -2.06 18.06 2.31
C TYR A 247 -3.25 18.72 1.63
N VAL A 248 -4.44 18.54 2.17
CA VAL A 248 -5.69 19.12 1.67
C VAL A 248 -6.24 20.07 2.72
N SER A 249 -6.05 21.37 2.55
CA SER A 249 -6.35 22.38 3.56
C SER A 249 -7.82 22.42 4.00
N GLY A 250 -8.76 22.13 3.10
CA GLY A 250 -10.20 22.00 3.40
C GLY A 250 -10.61 20.65 3.95
N GLY A 251 -9.66 19.73 4.07
CA GLY A 251 -9.90 18.34 4.39
C GLY A 251 -10.55 17.58 3.22
N SER A 252 -10.22 16.30 3.09
CA SER A 252 -10.80 15.43 2.09
C SER A 252 -11.98 14.64 2.66
N HIS A 253 -12.97 14.38 1.83
CA HIS A 253 -14.11 13.55 2.16
C HIS A 253 -14.62 12.78 0.94
N HIS A 254 -15.21 11.63 1.17
CA HIS A 254 -15.85 10.75 0.20
C HIS A 254 -14.92 10.17 -0.85
N GLU A 255 -14.38 10.95 -1.78
CA GLU A 255 -13.76 10.40 -2.99
C GLU A 255 -12.41 11.07 -3.31
N VAL A 256 -11.46 10.23 -3.73
CA VAL A 256 -10.21 10.63 -4.38
C VAL A 256 -10.02 9.74 -5.61
N ILE A 257 -9.84 10.31 -6.77
CA ILE A 257 -9.62 9.56 -8.00
C ILE A 257 -8.46 10.16 -8.81
N GLU A 258 -7.85 9.35 -9.67
CA GLU A 258 -6.96 9.86 -10.71
C GLU A 258 -7.81 10.50 -11.82
N LYS A 259 -7.45 11.70 -12.26
CA LYS A 259 -8.09 12.38 -13.41
C LYS A 259 -7.96 11.55 -14.69
N GLU A 260 -6.81 10.97 -14.91
CA GLU A 260 -6.47 9.92 -15.87
C GLU A 260 -5.44 8.98 -15.22
N PRO A 261 -5.26 7.77 -15.73
CA PRO A 261 -4.28 6.83 -15.16
C PRO A 261 -2.88 7.45 -15.03
N GLY A 262 -2.35 7.52 -13.81
CA GLY A 262 -1.06 8.12 -13.50
C GLY A 262 -1.05 9.66 -13.47
N GLY A 263 -2.19 10.31 -13.72
CA GLY A 263 -2.34 11.76 -13.72
C GLY A 263 -2.61 12.36 -12.35
N ASN A 264 -3.01 13.64 -12.36
CA ASN A 264 -3.35 14.40 -11.17
C ASN A 264 -4.48 13.76 -10.37
N LEU A 265 -4.57 14.09 -9.09
CA LEU A 265 -5.66 13.64 -8.22
C LEU A 265 -6.82 14.64 -8.25
N LEU A 266 -8.04 14.12 -8.35
CA LEU A 266 -9.27 14.88 -8.09
C LEU A 266 -9.76 14.49 -6.70
N VAL A 267 -9.87 15.48 -5.82
CA VAL A 267 -10.21 15.30 -4.42
C VAL A 267 -11.46 16.08 -4.09
N LEU A 268 -12.47 15.40 -3.50
CA LEU A 268 -13.58 16.07 -2.87
C LEU A 268 -13.13 16.69 -1.54
N THR A 269 -13.34 17.99 -1.39
CA THR A 269 -12.94 18.78 -0.23
C THR A 269 -14.01 19.79 0.12
N SER A 270 -13.96 20.34 1.33
CA SER A 270 -14.87 21.37 1.81
C SER A 270 -14.22 22.74 1.85
N SER A 271 -15.02 23.79 1.80
CA SER A 271 -14.55 25.15 2.08
C SER A 271 -14.30 25.32 3.59
N ILE A 272 -13.13 25.83 3.97
CA ILE A 272 -12.81 26.14 5.37
C ILE A 272 -13.76 27.22 5.92
N GLN A 273 -14.31 28.06 5.05
CA GLN A 273 -15.15 29.22 5.43
C GLN A 273 -16.64 28.91 5.47
N SER A 274 -17.07 27.79 4.89
CA SER A 274 -18.48 27.43 4.81
C SER A 274 -18.65 25.94 5.12
N HIS A 275 -19.62 25.63 5.96
CA HIS A 275 -19.89 24.27 6.44
C HIS A 275 -20.52 23.36 5.37
N TYR A 276 -20.82 23.87 4.15
CA TYR A 276 -21.67 23.20 3.15
C TYR A 276 -21.25 23.40 1.70
N GLU A 277 -20.08 24.00 1.44
CA GLU A 277 -19.61 24.13 0.06
C GLU A 277 -18.65 22.97 -0.26
N ASP A 278 -19.15 22.03 -1.05
CA ASP A 278 -18.32 20.99 -1.62
C ASP A 278 -17.51 21.56 -2.79
N LYS A 279 -16.28 21.14 -2.86
CA LYS A 279 -15.34 21.51 -3.91
C LYS A 279 -14.68 20.27 -4.47
N ILE A 280 -14.30 20.35 -5.73
CA ILE A 280 -13.37 19.40 -6.32
C ILE A 280 -12.06 20.15 -6.54
N GLN A 281 -10.99 19.68 -5.93
CA GLN A 281 -9.64 20.19 -6.17
C GLN A 281 -8.86 19.20 -7.05
N GLU A 282 -8.21 19.73 -8.07
CA GLU A 282 -7.21 19.01 -8.85
C GLU A 282 -5.84 19.26 -8.24
N ILE A 283 -5.21 18.21 -7.71
CA ILE A 283 -3.89 18.26 -7.09
C ILE A 283 -2.88 17.72 -8.09
N ASP A 284 -1.87 18.50 -8.41
CA ASP A 284 -0.72 18.05 -9.16
C ASP A 284 0.03 17.01 -8.34
N ARG A 285 0.16 15.80 -8.88
CA ARG A 285 0.71 14.67 -8.14
C ARG A 285 2.21 14.74 -7.93
N GLN A 286 2.93 15.58 -8.70
CA GLN A 286 4.37 15.77 -8.57
C GLN A 286 4.73 16.87 -7.59
N THR A 287 3.92 17.94 -7.53
CA THR A 287 4.20 19.11 -6.70
C THR A 287 3.36 19.18 -5.44
N GLY A 288 2.20 18.48 -5.40
CA GLY A 288 1.21 18.58 -4.32
C GLY A 288 0.34 19.84 -4.39
N GLU A 289 0.56 20.71 -5.38
CA GLU A 289 -0.16 21.97 -5.52
C GLU A 289 -1.56 21.76 -6.10
N VAL A 290 -2.53 22.54 -5.63
CA VAL A 290 -3.84 22.65 -6.28
C VAL A 290 -3.70 23.47 -7.55
N VAL A 291 -3.90 22.83 -8.69
CA VAL A 291 -3.78 23.46 -10.02
C VAL A 291 -5.13 23.86 -10.60
N ASN A 292 -6.22 23.33 -10.05
CA ASN A 292 -7.59 23.69 -10.46
C ASN A 292 -8.59 23.46 -9.33
N GLU A 293 -9.66 24.23 -9.29
CA GLU A 293 -10.73 24.10 -8.30
C GLU A 293 -12.09 24.33 -8.94
N LEU A 294 -13.05 23.48 -8.64
CA LEU A 294 -14.45 23.62 -8.98
C LEU A 294 -15.29 23.69 -7.69
N VAL A 295 -16.02 24.77 -7.50
CA VAL A 295 -17.00 24.92 -6.42
C VAL A 295 -18.35 24.40 -6.91
N LEU A 296 -18.97 23.48 -6.14
CA LEU A 296 -20.24 22.82 -6.46
C LEU A 296 -21.43 23.55 -5.87
#